data_b6402977210a781647b2b0d0ad37c24e
#
_entry.id   b6402977210a781647b2b0d0ad37c24e
#
_cell.length_a   1.000
_cell.length_b   1.000
_cell.length_c   1.000
_cell.angle_alpha   90.00
_cell.angle_beta   90.00
_cell.angle_gamma   90.00
#
_symmetry.space_group_name_H-M   'P 1'
#
loop_
_entity.id
_entity.type
_entity.pdbx_description
1 polymer ?
#
loop_
_entity_poly.entity_id
_entity_poly.type
_entity_poly.pdbx_seq_one_letter_code
_entity_poly.pdbx_strand_id
1 'polypeptide(L)'
;MASGDVRIVDAGSHATSPATNGQTTPSGRPARTGDWLQPGQMVVTGSHGRAQIRFRDGALISLQPESRFRIDQYAYGEAKQRGFYSLLEGTLRAISGAIGKKNPDDFRLDTPTATIGIRGTEFLVQEIHCAPSCKPGQQDGLNVAVSHGRVLVFNGAGAIDLSAGRATWVASASSRPQPTTRRPVISAPPTQ
;
A
#
# COMPACT_ATOMS: atom_id res chain seq x y z
N MET A 1 12.22 -1.17 -9.20
CA MET A 1 12.87 -2.50 -9.08
C MET A 1 11.77 -3.52 -8.84
N ALA A 2 11.77 -4.62 -9.57
CA ALA A 2 10.83 -5.73 -9.38
C ALA A 2 11.64 -7.02 -9.24
N SER A 3 11.24 -7.90 -8.32
CA SER A 3 11.88 -9.20 -8.05
C SER A 3 10.79 -10.24 -7.75
N GLY A 4 10.97 -11.46 -8.25
CA GLY A 4 9.96 -12.53 -8.16
C GLY A 4 8.76 -12.27 -9.08
N ASP A 5 7.61 -12.86 -8.75
CA ASP A 5 6.38 -12.68 -9.55
C ASP A 5 5.75 -11.32 -9.22
N VAL A 6 5.94 -10.38 -10.14
CA VAL A 6 5.34 -9.05 -10.09
C VAL A 6 4.65 -8.75 -11.41
N ARG A 7 3.42 -8.27 -11.37
CA ARG A 7 2.61 -7.96 -12.54
C ARG A 7 2.08 -6.55 -12.51
N ILE A 8 1.91 -5.97 -13.69
CA ILE A 8 1.23 -4.69 -13.90
C ILE A 8 -0.10 -4.98 -14.58
N VAL A 9 -1.17 -4.51 -13.96
CA VAL A 9 -2.55 -4.65 -14.43
C VAL A 9 -3.05 -3.27 -14.87
N ASP A 10 -3.55 -3.18 -16.10
CA ASP A 10 -4.05 -1.92 -16.64
C ASP A 10 -5.43 -1.55 -16.09
N ALA A 11 -5.74 -0.25 -16.08
CA ALA A 11 -7.04 0.26 -15.71
C ALA A 11 -8.13 -0.34 -16.60
N GLY A 12 -9.21 -0.88 -16.00
CA GLY A 12 -10.31 -1.50 -16.72
C GLY A 12 -10.15 -2.99 -17.03
N SER A 13 -8.99 -3.58 -16.79
CA SER A 13 -8.83 -5.03 -16.85
C SER A 13 -9.46 -5.65 -15.58
N HIS A 14 -10.64 -6.22 -15.71
CA HIS A 14 -11.21 -7.04 -14.65
C HIS A 14 -10.29 -8.25 -14.43
N ALA A 15 -9.71 -8.34 -13.25
CA ALA A 15 -8.81 -9.43 -12.85
C ALA A 15 -9.61 -10.73 -12.62
N THR A 16 -10.22 -11.25 -13.68
CA THR A 16 -10.90 -12.55 -13.67
C THR A 16 -10.60 -13.28 -14.98
N SER A 17 -9.46 -13.97 -15.01
CA SER A 17 -9.36 -15.14 -15.88
C SER A 17 -9.78 -16.36 -15.04
N PRO A 18 -10.70 -17.21 -15.53
CA PRO A 18 -11.05 -18.45 -14.83
C PRO A 18 -9.78 -19.30 -14.70
N ALA A 19 -9.44 -19.66 -13.47
CA ALA A 19 -8.31 -20.49 -13.16
C ALA A 19 -8.52 -21.91 -13.73
N THR A 20 -7.71 -22.30 -14.67
CA THR A 20 -7.41 -23.72 -14.90
C THR A 20 -6.40 -24.11 -13.81
N ASN A 21 -6.81 -24.95 -12.86
CA ASN A 21 -6.03 -25.45 -11.70
C ASN A 21 -5.95 -24.59 -10.44
N GLY A 22 -7.04 -23.93 -9.99
CA GLY A 22 -7.16 -23.49 -8.60
C GLY A 22 -6.20 -22.37 -8.11
N GLN A 23 -5.31 -21.87 -8.95
CA GLN A 23 -4.44 -20.73 -8.67
C GLN A 23 -4.89 -19.53 -9.47
N THR A 24 -5.48 -18.56 -8.82
CA THR A 24 -5.82 -17.25 -9.41
C THR A 24 -4.52 -16.51 -9.72
N THR A 25 -3.99 -16.68 -10.92
CA THR A 25 -2.93 -15.79 -11.42
C THR A 25 -3.55 -14.45 -11.76
N PRO A 26 -3.08 -13.34 -11.18
CA PRO A 26 -3.58 -12.02 -11.56
C PRO A 26 -3.38 -11.81 -13.06
N SER A 27 -4.43 -11.42 -13.78
CA SER A 27 -4.28 -11.00 -15.17
C SER A 27 -3.43 -9.73 -15.21
N GLY A 28 -2.46 -9.67 -16.12
CA GLY A 28 -1.54 -8.53 -16.26
C GLY A 28 -0.24 -8.94 -16.91
N ARG A 29 0.51 -7.96 -17.41
CA ARG A 29 1.85 -8.22 -17.95
C ARG A 29 2.88 -8.39 -16.83
N PRO A 30 3.90 -9.23 -17.00
CA PRO A 30 5.03 -9.27 -16.07
C PRO A 30 5.69 -7.90 -15.95
N ALA A 31 5.98 -7.46 -14.72
CA ALA A 31 6.71 -6.23 -14.47
C ALA A 31 8.22 -6.45 -14.59
N ARG A 32 8.89 -5.47 -15.18
CA ARG A 32 10.36 -5.46 -15.31
C ARG A 32 10.94 -4.23 -14.60
N THR A 33 12.15 -4.37 -14.08
CA THR A 33 12.87 -3.19 -13.55
C THR A 33 13.06 -2.16 -14.65
N GLY A 34 12.67 -0.90 -14.37
CA GLY A 34 12.69 0.18 -15.34
C GLY A 34 11.34 0.44 -16.01
N ASP A 35 10.33 -0.39 -15.80
CA ASP A 35 8.99 -0.13 -16.31
C ASP A 35 8.41 1.17 -15.73
N TRP A 36 7.77 1.94 -16.61
CA TRP A 36 7.00 3.12 -16.24
C TRP A 36 5.58 2.73 -15.86
N LEU A 37 5.09 3.29 -14.76
CA LEU A 37 3.73 3.11 -14.28
C LEU A 37 2.91 4.37 -14.57
N GLN A 38 1.65 4.17 -14.93
CA GLN A 38 0.68 5.23 -15.23
C GLN A 38 -0.40 5.28 -14.14
N PRO A 39 -1.03 6.44 -13.90
CA PRO A 39 -2.26 6.49 -13.12
C PRO A 39 -3.32 5.52 -13.65
N GLY A 40 -4.04 4.86 -12.76
CA GLY A 40 -4.99 3.80 -13.05
C GLY A 40 -4.39 2.39 -13.04
N GLN A 41 -3.09 2.24 -13.22
CA GLN A 41 -2.44 0.93 -13.18
C GLN A 41 -2.27 0.39 -11.75
N MET A 42 -2.37 -0.92 -11.62
CA MET A 42 -2.17 -1.66 -10.39
C MET A 42 -0.91 -2.54 -10.49
N VAL A 43 -0.11 -2.55 -9.43
CA VAL A 43 1.02 -3.47 -9.24
C VAL A 43 0.57 -4.58 -8.30
N VAL A 44 0.74 -5.82 -8.74
CA VAL A 44 0.40 -7.03 -7.98
C VAL A 44 1.67 -7.85 -7.76
N THR A 45 1.94 -8.21 -6.53
CA THR A 45 3.06 -9.07 -6.14
C THR A 45 2.53 -10.45 -5.73
N GLY A 46 3.11 -11.50 -6.27
CA GLY A 46 2.83 -12.87 -5.85
C GLY A 46 3.53 -13.23 -4.52
N SER A 47 3.44 -14.51 -4.12
CA SER A 47 3.94 -15.01 -2.82
C SER A 47 5.45 -14.78 -2.59
N HIS A 48 6.24 -14.63 -3.64
CA HIS A 48 7.67 -14.32 -3.59
C HIS A 48 8.01 -13.00 -4.28
N GLY A 49 6.97 -12.28 -4.73
CA GLY A 49 7.10 -11.02 -5.46
C GLY A 49 7.41 -9.86 -4.52
N ARG A 50 8.28 -8.95 -4.96
CA ARG A 50 8.53 -7.65 -4.33
C ARG A 50 8.69 -6.59 -5.38
N ALA A 51 8.17 -5.41 -5.11
CA ALA A 51 8.32 -4.28 -6.02
C ALA A 51 8.74 -3.01 -5.25
N GLN A 52 9.59 -2.22 -5.89
CA GLN A 52 9.92 -0.89 -5.41
C GLN A 52 9.58 0.12 -6.51
N ILE A 53 8.73 1.07 -6.17
CA ILE A 53 8.23 2.12 -7.06
C ILE A 53 8.80 3.43 -6.60
N ARG A 54 9.55 4.10 -7.50
CA ARG A 54 10.08 5.44 -7.25
C ARG A 54 9.24 6.44 -8.03
N PHE A 55 8.78 7.47 -7.36
CA PHE A 55 8.02 8.56 -7.95
C PHE A 55 8.92 9.76 -8.28
N ARG A 56 8.46 10.61 -9.20
CA ARG A 56 9.22 11.79 -9.66
C ARG A 56 9.42 12.86 -8.59
N ASP A 57 8.54 12.89 -7.57
CA ASP A 57 8.63 13.77 -6.39
C ASP A 57 9.60 13.24 -5.32
N GLY A 58 10.28 12.11 -5.59
CA GLY A 58 11.20 11.45 -4.67
C GLY A 58 10.54 10.48 -3.70
N ALA A 59 9.21 10.29 -3.74
CA ALA A 59 8.54 9.27 -2.94
C ALA A 59 8.98 7.86 -3.34
N LEU A 60 9.02 6.96 -2.37
CA LEU A 60 9.39 5.57 -2.55
C LEU A 60 8.35 4.66 -1.89
N ILE A 61 7.77 3.74 -2.67
CA ILE A 61 6.86 2.72 -2.16
C ILE A 61 7.47 1.35 -2.40
N SER A 62 7.61 0.56 -1.34
CA SER A 62 8.12 -0.80 -1.40
C SER A 62 7.02 -1.78 -1.02
N LEU A 63 6.63 -2.63 -1.97
CA LEU A 63 5.59 -3.66 -1.80
C LEU A 63 6.22 -4.97 -1.36
N GLN A 64 5.61 -5.61 -0.36
CA GLN A 64 5.93 -6.95 0.10
C GLN A 64 5.18 -7.99 -0.73
N PRO A 65 5.45 -9.29 -0.57
CA PRO A 65 4.66 -10.35 -1.19
C PRO A 65 3.16 -10.23 -0.91
N GLU A 66 2.34 -10.77 -1.82
CA GLU A 66 0.87 -10.81 -1.72
C GLU A 66 0.24 -9.43 -1.57
N SER A 67 0.75 -8.43 -2.30
CA SER A 67 0.26 -7.04 -2.24
C SER A 67 -0.37 -6.60 -3.56
N ARG A 68 -1.43 -5.78 -3.44
CA ARG A 68 -2.16 -5.18 -4.56
C ARG A 68 -2.23 -3.67 -4.34
N PHE A 69 -1.43 -2.94 -5.11
CA PHE A 69 -1.27 -1.49 -4.98
C PHE A 69 -1.63 -0.79 -6.29
N ARG A 70 -2.48 0.23 -6.24
CA ARG A 70 -2.91 1.02 -7.40
C ARG A 70 -2.51 2.48 -7.27
N ILE A 71 -2.09 3.06 -8.38
CA ILE A 71 -1.89 4.50 -8.51
C ILE A 71 -3.19 5.11 -9.03
N ASP A 72 -3.98 5.75 -8.16
CA ASP A 72 -5.27 6.33 -8.56
C ASP A 72 -5.08 7.65 -9.30
N GLN A 73 -4.26 8.54 -8.75
CA GLN A 73 -3.89 9.80 -9.36
C GLN A 73 -2.43 10.13 -9.01
N TYR A 74 -1.69 10.60 -9.99
CA TYR A 74 -0.36 11.13 -9.75
C TYR A 74 -0.09 12.30 -10.70
N ALA A 75 0.26 13.44 -10.12
CA ALA A 75 0.71 14.62 -10.83
C ALA A 75 1.82 15.29 -10.02
N TYR A 76 2.92 15.63 -10.69
CA TYR A 76 4.03 16.37 -10.08
C TYR A 76 4.58 17.38 -11.07
N GLY A 77 4.28 18.66 -10.84
CA GLY A 77 4.66 19.80 -11.66
C GLY A 77 4.35 21.11 -10.95
N GLU A 78 4.60 22.24 -11.61
CA GLU A 78 4.38 23.57 -11.02
C GLU A 78 2.91 23.86 -10.73
N ALA A 79 2.02 23.52 -11.66
CA ALA A 79 0.60 23.85 -11.57
C ALA A 79 -0.21 22.88 -10.68
N LYS A 80 0.23 21.63 -10.53
CA LYS A 80 -0.51 20.62 -9.78
C LYS A 80 0.44 19.60 -9.17
N GLN A 81 0.23 19.33 -7.88
CA GLN A 81 0.92 18.27 -7.14
C GLN A 81 -0.12 17.40 -6.47
N ARG A 82 -0.12 16.10 -6.75
CA ARG A 82 -1.06 15.15 -6.14
C ARG A 82 -0.53 13.72 -6.24
N GLY A 83 -0.68 12.96 -5.15
CA GLY A 83 -0.37 11.54 -5.08
C GLY A 83 -1.47 10.81 -4.33
N PHE A 84 -2.43 10.21 -5.05
CA PHE A 84 -3.49 9.38 -4.49
C PHE A 84 -3.28 7.94 -4.91
N TYR A 85 -3.35 7.05 -3.93
CA TYR A 85 -3.01 5.65 -4.06
C TYR A 85 -4.02 4.77 -3.32
N SER A 86 -4.12 3.51 -3.72
CA SER A 86 -4.89 2.48 -3.01
C SER A 86 -4.03 1.26 -2.71
N LEU A 87 -4.03 0.81 -1.47
CA LEU A 87 -3.58 -0.52 -1.08
C LEU A 87 -4.80 -1.39 -0.84
N LEU A 88 -5.10 -2.28 -1.77
CA LEU A 88 -6.27 -3.15 -1.68
C LEU A 88 -6.03 -4.33 -0.75
N GLU A 89 -4.79 -4.82 -0.68
CA GLU A 89 -4.36 -5.95 0.14
C GLU A 89 -2.84 -5.97 0.26
N GLY A 90 -2.31 -6.56 1.32
CA GLY A 90 -0.90 -6.81 1.50
C GLY A 90 -0.18 -5.78 2.36
N THR A 91 1.13 -5.65 2.16
CA THR A 91 1.99 -4.80 2.99
C THR A 91 2.86 -3.90 2.14
N LEU A 92 2.93 -2.63 2.52
CA LEU A 92 3.85 -1.67 1.93
C LEU A 92 4.63 -0.88 3.00
N ARG A 93 5.82 -0.43 2.60
CA ARG A 93 6.55 0.65 3.26
C ARG A 93 6.56 1.85 2.33
N ALA A 94 6.21 3.00 2.86
CA ALA A 94 6.22 4.26 2.11
C ALA A 94 7.16 5.27 2.76
N ILE A 95 7.94 5.94 1.92
CA ILE A 95 8.72 7.14 2.26
C ILE A 95 8.15 8.26 1.42
N SER A 96 7.65 9.32 2.06
CA SER A 96 7.02 10.43 1.37
C SER A 96 8.01 11.26 0.58
N GLY A 97 7.61 11.68 -0.61
CA GLY A 97 8.33 12.65 -1.44
C GLY A 97 7.95 14.10 -1.14
N ALA A 98 8.22 14.97 -2.10
CA ALA A 98 7.96 16.40 -1.99
C ALA A 98 6.47 16.73 -1.85
N ILE A 99 5.56 15.97 -2.48
CA ILE A 99 4.11 16.18 -2.41
C ILE A 99 3.65 16.13 -0.96
N GLY A 100 3.86 15.01 -0.27
CA GLY A 100 3.39 14.82 1.10
C GLY A 100 4.11 15.69 2.14
N LYS A 101 5.27 16.27 1.80
CA LYS A 101 5.99 17.23 2.66
C LYS A 101 5.44 18.64 2.54
N LYS A 102 5.03 19.04 1.32
CA LYS A 102 4.61 20.41 1.01
C LYS A 102 3.15 20.66 1.39
N ASN A 103 2.27 19.75 1.00
CA ASN A 103 0.84 19.84 1.31
C ASN A 103 0.30 18.44 1.66
N PRO A 104 -0.07 18.20 2.92
CA PRO A 104 -0.63 16.92 3.36
C PRO A 104 -1.89 16.48 2.61
N ASP A 105 -2.73 17.43 2.17
CA ASP A 105 -3.99 17.15 1.48
C ASP A 105 -3.78 16.64 0.05
N ASP A 106 -2.59 16.84 -0.50
CA ASP A 106 -2.21 16.34 -1.82
C ASP A 106 -1.70 14.88 -1.81
N PHE A 107 -1.57 14.28 -0.63
CA PHE A 107 -1.25 12.87 -0.48
C PHE A 107 -2.36 12.11 0.20
N ARG A 108 -2.77 10.97 -0.38
CA ARG A 108 -3.74 10.06 0.21
C ARG A 108 -3.43 8.62 -0.17
N LEU A 109 -3.49 7.73 0.81
CA LEU A 109 -3.46 6.29 0.61
C LEU A 109 -4.75 5.71 1.16
N ASP A 110 -5.60 5.22 0.27
CA ASP A 110 -6.85 4.56 0.63
C ASP A 110 -6.65 3.06 0.78
N THR A 111 -7.32 2.47 1.75
CA THR A 111 -7.46 1.02 1.91
C THR A 111 -8.94 0.68 2.05
N PRO A 112 -9.34 -0.58 1.90
CA PRO A 112 -10.72 -0.99 2.20
C PRO A 112 -11.19 -0.67 3.62
N THR A 113 -10.25 -0.57 4.57
CA THR A 113 -10.54 -0.39 6.00
C THR A 113 -10.51 1.08 6.45
N ALA A 114 -9.57 1.90 5.94
CA ALA A 114 -9.42 3.29 6.32
C ALA A 114 -8.62 4.09 5.29
N THR A 115 -8.68 5.42 5.40
CA THR A 115 -7.84 6.36 4.63
C THR A 115 -6.66 6.82 5.49
N ILE A 116 -5.51 6.97 4.85
CA ILE A 116 -4.25 7.38 5.45
C ILE A 116 -3.79 8.69 4.82
N GLY A 117 -3.71 9.75 5.64
CA GLY A 117 -3.06 11.02 5.32
C GLY A 117 -1.69 11.10 5.99
N ILE A 118 -0.76 11.88 5.42
CA ILE A 118 0.60 11.97 5.94
C ILE A 118 1.10 13.41 6.06
N ARG A 119 2.10 13.58 6.93
CA ARG A 119 2.85 14.83 7.01
C ARG A 119 4.36 14.52 7.13
N GLY A 120 5.04 14.44 5.95
CA GLY A 120 6.49 14.22 5.88
C GLY A 120 6.94 12.93 6.58
N THR A 121 6.55 11.76 6.06
CA THR A 121 6.58 10.51 6.84
C THR A 121 7.34 9.37 6.17
N GLU A 122 7.83 8.47 7.02
CA GLU A 122 8.12 7.09 6.71
C GLU A 122 7.21 6.19 7.54
N PHE A 123 6.46 5.32 6.89
CA PHE A 123 5.46 4.49 7.55
C PHE A 123 5.26 3.14 6.86
N LEU A 124 4.67 2.22 7.60
CA LEU A 124 4.33 0.87 7.20
C LEU A 124 2.82 0.71 7.25
N VAL A 125 2.27 0.05 6.24
CA VAL A 125 0.85 -0.29 6.15
C VAL A 125 0.72 -1.75 5.82
N GLN A 126 -0.18 -2.44 6.52
CA GLN A 126 -0.56 -3.82 6.23
C GLN A 126 -2.08 -3.91 6.26
N GLU A 127 -2.68 -4.20 5.12
CA GLU A 127 -4.10 -4.49 4.95
C GLU A 127 -4.26 -6.00 4.72
N ILE A 128 -4.97 -6.67 5.60
CA ILE A 128 -5.19 -8.12 5.56
C ILE A 128 -6.68 -8.38 5.43
N HIS A 129 -7.05 -9.20 4.46
CA HIS A 129 -8.38 -9.76 4.31
C HIS A 129 -8.31 -11.27 4.43
N CYS A 130 -8.93 -11.78 5.47
CA CYS A 130 -8.96 -13.19 5.76
C CYS A 130 -10.29 -13.79 5.29
N ALA A 131 -10.30 -14.49 4.17
CA ALA A 131 -11.46 -15.24 3.71
C ALA A 131 -11.02 -16.64 3.23
N PRO A 132 -11.57 -17.73 3.75
CA PRO A 132 -12.59 -17.84 4.81
C PRO A 132 -12.05 -17.70 6.24
N SER A 133 -10.72 -17.74 6.45
CA SER A 133 -10.08 -17.63 7.77
C SER A 133 -8.66 -17.08 7.66
N CYS A 134 -8.21 -16.40 8.71
CA CYS A 134 -6.83 -15.93 8.82
C CYS A 134 -5.83 -17.09 8.98
N LYS A 135 -4.64 -16.95 8.38
CA LYS A 135 -3.50 -17.81 8.70
C LYS A 135 -3.09 -17.60 10.18
N PRO A 136 -2.49 -18.61 10.85
CA PRO A 136 -2.02 -18.45 12.22
C PRO A 136 -1.16 -17.19 12.39
N GLY A 137 -1.48 -16.38 13.39
CA GLY A 137 -0.78 -15.11 13.66
C GLY A 137 -1.21 -13.90 12.81
N GLN A 138 -2.07 -14.08 11.81
CA GLN A 138 -2.69 -12.99 11.07
C GLN A 138 -4.01 -12.56 11.72
N GLN A 139 -4.36 -11.30 11.54
CA GLN A 139 -5.61 -10.72 11.99
C GLN A 139 -6.17 -9.85 10.87
N ASP A 140 -7.45 -10.02 10.58
CA ASP A 140 -8.16 -9.22 9.59
C ASP A 140 -8.17 -7.74 9.95
N GLY A 141 -8.03 -6.87 8.95
CA GLY A 141 -8.03 -5.43 9.13
C GLY A 141 -6.72 -4.73 8.74
N LEU A 142 -6.65 -3.46 9.12
CA LEU A 142 -5.55 -2.56 8.78
C LEU A 142 -4.62 -2.34 9.97
N ASN A 143 -3.32 -2.52 9.76
CA ASN A 143 -2.28 -2.14 10.72
C ASN A 143 -1.39 -1.05 10.10
N VAL A 144 -1.20 0.07 10.80
CA VAL A 144 -0.35 1.18 10.38
C VAL A 144 0.66 1.48 11.47
N ALA A 145 1.95 1.59 11.11
CA ALA A 145 3.02 1.97 12.02
C ALA A 145 3.87 3.09 11.43
N VAL A 146 4.22 4.08 12.24
CA VAL A 146 5.01 5.26 11.83
C VAL A 146 6.45 5.11 12.31
N SER A 147 7.40 5.19 11.36
CA SER A 147 8.83 5.20 11.66
C SER A 147 9.35 6.63 11.79
N HIS A 148 8.86 7.57 10.97
CA HIS A 148 9.24 8.97 10.98
C HIS A 148 8.07 9.87 10.59
N GLY A 149 7.96 11.06 11.19
CA GLY A 149 6.92 12.05 10.89
C GLY A 149 5.59 11.75 11.57
N ARG A 150 4.47 12.07 10.91
CA ARG A 150 3.09 11.93 11.43
C ARG A 150 2.16 11.36 10.38
N VAL A 151 1.24 10.51 10.81
CA VAL A 151 0.22 9.86 9.98
C VAL A 151 -1.14 10.03 10.64
N LEU A 152 -2.13 10.48 9.86
CA LEU A 152 -3.53 10.47 10.24
C LEU A 152 -4.21 9.24 9.61
N VAL A 153 -4.80 8.38 10.42
CA VAL A 153 -5.61 7.23 9.97
C VAL A 153 -7.05 7.50 10.35
N PHE A 154 -7.97 7.44 9.38
CA PHE A 154 -9.38 7.77 9.62
C PHE A 154 -10.32 6.96 8.74
N ASN A 155 -11.55 6.73 9.25
CA ASN A 155 -12.69 6.17 8.55
C ASN A 155 -13.99 6.78 9.08
N GLY A 156 -15.14 6.26 8.66
CA GLY A 156 -16.44 6.75 9.12
C GLY A 156 -16.70 6.61 10.62
N ALA A 157 -15.95 5.76 11.34
CA ALA A 157 -16.10 5.52 12.78
C ALA A 157 -15.19 6.41 13.64
N GLY A 158 -14.16 7.04 13.06
CA GLY A 158 -13.27 7.95 13.79
C GLY A 158 -11.89 8.10 13.18
N ALA A 159 -11.01 8.78 13.90
CA ALA A 159 -9.65 9.08 13.47
C ALA A 159 -8.64 8.92 14.60
N ILE A 160 -7.38 8.67 14.23
CA ILE A 160 -6.21 8.68 15.12
C ILE A 160 -5.02 9.35 14.44
N ASP A 161 -4.33 10.23 15.18
CA ASP A 161 -3.08 10.86 14.74
C ASP A 161 -1.91 10.10 15.38
N LEU A 162 -0.99 9.61 14.55
CA LEU A 162 0.15 8.81 14.95
C LEU A 162 1.45 9.57 14.71
N SER A 163 2.25 9.72 15.74
CA SER A 163 3.64 10.17 15.65
C SER A 163 4.61 8.99 15.49
N ALA A 164 5.87 9.31 15.18
CA ALA A 164 6.95 8.33 15.09
C ALA A 164 6.98 7.40 16.32
N GLY A 165 7.19 6.12 16.09
CA GLY A 165 7.19 5.07 17.11
C GLY A 165 5.80 4.53 17.48
N ARG A 166 4.72 5.10 16.99
CA ARG A 166 3.34 4.67 17.27
C ARG A 166 2.79 3.79 16.16
N ALA A 167 1.78 3.00 16.53
CA ALA A 167 1.03 2.17 15.60
C ALA A 167 -0.46 2.13 15.97
N THR A 168 -1.29 1.85 14.98
CA THR A 168 -2.74 1.65 15.13
C THR A 168 -3.18 0.38 14.42
N TRP A 169 -4.26 -0.20 14.93
CA TRP A 169 -5.01 -1.25 14.27
C TRP A 169 -6.46 -0.83 14.09
N VAL A 170 -7.03 -1.18 12.93
CA VAL A 170 -8.42 -0.92 12.56
C VAL A 170 -9.02 -2.23 12.10
N ALA A 171 -10.01 -2.74 12.83
CA ALA A 171 -10.59 -4.05 12.57
C ALA A 171 -11.41 -4.11 11.28
N SER A 172 -12.11 -3.01 10.94
CA SER A 172 -12.97 -2.91 9.76
C SER A 172 -13.24 -1.45 9.41
N ALA A 173 -13.84 -1.20 8.26
CA ALA A 173 -14.24 0.16 7.83
C ALA A 173 -15.23 0.86 8.79
N SER A 174 -15.97 0.07 9.59
CA SER A 174 -16.91 0.57 10.61
C SER A 174 -16.32 0.59 12.03
N SER A 175 -15.08 0.17 12.21
CA SER A 175 -14.40 0.14 13.50
C SER A 175 -13.48 1.34 13.66
N ARG A 176 -13.53 1.99 14.84
CA ARG A 176 -12.64 3.11 15.15
C ARG A 176 -11.17 2.64 15.20
N PRO A 177 -10.22 3.41 14.63
CA PRO A 177 -8.80 3.13 14.80
C PRO A 177 -8.39 3.08 16.29
N GLN A 178 -7.65 2.04 16.70
CA GLN A 178 -7.22 1.82 18.08
C GLN A 178 -5.69 1.79 18.17
N PRO A 179 -5.07 2.40 19.20
CA PRO A 179 -3.64 2.26 19.42
C PRO A 179 -3.26 0.78 19.59
N THR A 180 -2.11 0.38 19.05
CA THR A 180 -1.58 -0.98 19.18
C THR A 180 -0.05 -0.96 19.32
N THR A 181 0.51 -1.99 19.93
CA THR A 181 1.96 -2.25 19.92
C THR A 181 2.37 -3.15 18.74
N ARG A 182 1.40 -3.80 18.09
CA ARG A 182 1.62 -4.64 16.93
C ARG A 182 2.02 -3.78 15.73
N ARG A 183 3.04 -4.22 14.99
CA ARG A 183 3.52 -3.52 13.80
C ARG A 183 3.43 -4.42 12.57
N PRO A 184 3.21 -3.85 11.36
CA PRO A 184 3.36 -4.60 10.12
C PRO A 184 4.72 -5.28 10.05
N VAL A 185 4.75 -6.51 9.57
CA VAL A 185 6.00 -7.27 9.39
C VAL A 185 6.49 -7.05 7.97
N ILE A 186 7.72 -6.59 7.83
CA ILE A 186 8.44 -6.56 6.56
C ILE A 186 9.39 -7.75 6.55
N SER A 187 9.21 -8.65 5.60
CA SER A 187 10.19 -9.70 5.35
C SER A 187 11.46 -9.05 4.77
N ALA A 188 12.62 -9.38 5.33
CA ALA A 188 13.89 -8.97 4.74
C ALA A 188 14.00 -9.49 3.29
N PRO A 189 14.65 -8.74 2.38
CA PRO A 189 14.97 -9.29 1.07
C PRO A 189 15.85 -10.53 1.25
N PRO A 190 15.72 -11.56 0.38
CA PRO A 190 16.66 -12.68 0.42
C PRO A 190 18.07 -12.12 0.25
N THR A 191 18.96 -12.48 1.13
CA THR A 191 20.40 -12.24 1.02
C THR A 191 20.88 -12.90 -0.27
N GLN A 192 21.45 -12.13 -1.18
CA GLN A 192 22.16 -12.65 -2.35
C GLN A 192 23.47 -13.26 -1.92
#